data_7eff44ac6418fa843e4a1b46263e1480
#
_entry.id   7eff44ac6418fa843e4a1b46263e1480
#
_cell.length_a   1.000
_cell.length_b   1.000
_cell.length_c   1.000
_cell.angle_alpha   90.00
_cell.angle_beta   90.00
_cell.angle_gamma   90.00
#
_symmetry.space_group_name_H-M   'P 1'
#
loop_
_entity.id
_entity.type
_entity.pdbx_description
1 polymer ?
#
loop_
_entity_poly.entity_id
_entity_poly.type
_entity_poly.pdbx_seq_one_letter_code
_entity_poly.pdbx_strand_id
1 'polypeptide(L)'
;MKTKHIAPILLACLLGSAPMKAQNYDETKVPLYTLPDLLTAEDGTPVTTARQWKKQQRPHLLELLATHGYGHTPTQKTDVTHEVVYENKQALGGRATQQQVRFTFSGEGKTIQALLLVYYPNERKGKVPVFICYNFKGNHSTSTDENILYSPYFEQLPNRQDPILVRGNQASRWSIPLIIERGYAVATMCYHDIYPDHKDGESQSVLTLFPKDTYGKPDSWQALGAWAWGSSRIADWIERQPWADKKKLAVMGHSRQGKAALWAGAQDERFQVVISNNSGCGGAALSRREFGETVAKINSSFPHWFCRNFAGYGKRVNDLPFDQHTLLAMVAPRHLYVASAEQDQWADPRGEFMATYEVGPVYELFGMEGLPSPIMPDIHRPMMTDVGYHYRAGKHDVTEYDWERYMDFCDKVFGR
;
A
#
# COMPACT_ATOMS: atom_id res chain seq x y z
N MET A 1 -38.94 35.02 58.46
CA MET A 1 -38.28 34.89 57.14
C MET A 1 -37.88 33.47 56.91
N LYS A 2 -38.54 32.74 55.99
CA LYS A 2 -38.25 31.33 55.67
C LYS A 2 -37.45 31.30 54.36
N THR A 3 -36.19 30.95 54.46
CA THR A 3 -35.27 30.72 53.34
C THR A 3 -35.61 29.41 52.66
N LYS A 4 -35.99 29.45 51.37
CA LYS A 4 -36.18 28.23 50.53
C LYS A 4 -34.84 27.86 49.88
N HIS A 5 -34.33 26.66 50.21
CA HIS A 5 -33.21 26.06 49.51
C HIS A 5 -33.72 25.44 48.19
N ILE A 6 -33.21 25.92 47.07
CA ILE A 6 -33.41 25.29 45.75
C ILE A 6 -32.19 24.40 45.51
N ALA A 7 -32.42 23.11 45.43
CA ALA A 7 -31.38 22.13 45.03
C ALA A 7 -31.24 22.13 43.50
N PRO A 8 -30.02 22.11 42.95
CA PRO A 8 -29.84 21.97 41.51
C PRO A 8 -30.02 20.50 41.10
N ILE A 9 -30.92 20.26 40.14
CA ILE A 9 -31.09 18.98 39.47
C ILE A 9 -29.93 18.84 38.48
N LEU A 10 -28.98 17.93 38.78
CA LEU A 10 -27.95 17.50 37.85
C LEU A 10 -28.59 16.54 36.84
N LEU A 11 -28.80 17.01 35.60
CA LEU A 11 -29.21 16.21 34.48
C LEU A 11 -27.95 15.46 33.95
N ALA A 12 -27.75 14.22 34.37
CA ALA A 12 -26.71 13.38 33.85
C ALA A 12 -27.10 12.90 32.45
N CYS A 13 -26.51 13.51 31.43
CA CYS A 13 -26.54 12.97 30.07
C CYS A 13 -25.74 11.68 30.01
N LEU A 14 -26.40 10.54 30.13
CA LEU A 14 -25.87 9.24 29.76
C LEU A 14 -25.72 9.20 28.24
N LEU A 15 -24.56 9.63 27.75
CA LEU A 15 -24.10 9.27 26.39
C LEU A 15 -23.83 7.79 26.38
N GLY A 16 -24.84 6.99 26.03
CA GLY A 16 -24.69 5.57 25.78
C GLY A 16 -23.72 5.36 24.63
N SER A 17 -22.47 4.99 24.95
CA SER A 17 -21.57 4.39 23.96
C SER A 17 -22.20 3.08 23.50
N ALA A 18 -22.74 3.07 22.28
CA ALA A 18 -23.17 1.81 21.67
C ALA A 18 -21.97 0.86 21.68
N PRO A 19 -22.15 -0.40 22.12
CA PRO A 19 -21.06 -1.36 22.12
C PRO A 19 -20.53 -1.51 20.70
N MET A 20 -19.21 -1.36 20.51
CA MET A 20 -18.56 -1.68 19.24
C MET A 20 -18.88 -3.16 18.94
N LYS A 21 -19.49 -3.40 17.78
CA LYS A 21 -19.81 -4.75 17.31
C LYS A 21 -18.49 -5.56 17.28
N ALA A 22 -18.48 -6.75 17.87
CA ALA A 22 -17.32 -7.64 17.80
C ALA A 22 -17.00 -7.95 16.33
N GLN A 23 -15.70 -8.07 15.98
CA GLN A 23 -15.28 -8.44 14.64
C GLN A 23 -15.85 -9.81 14.26
N ASN A 24 -16.29 -9.93 13.02
CA ASN A 24 -16.76 -11.19 12.47
C ASN A 24 -15.59 -12.00 11.89
N TYR A 25 -15.45 -13.25 12.32
CA TYR A 25 -14.53 -14.26 11.77
C TYR A 25 -15.26 -15.53 11.34
N ASP A 26 -16.58 -15.44 11.15
CA ASP A 26 -17.46 -16.53 10.78
C ASP A 26 -18.07 -16.24 9.40
N GLU A 27 -17.68 -17.03 8.40
CA GLU A 27 -18.15 -16.87 7.01
C GLU A 27 -19.68 -16.94 6.91
N THR A 28 -20.36 -17.70 7.80
CA THR A 28 -21.82 -17.80 7.80
C THR A 28 -22.51 -16.51 8.23
N LYS A 29 -21.79 -15.58 8.82
CA LYS A 29 -22.27 -14.26 9.27
C LYS A 29 -21.87 -13.12 8.33
N VAL A 30 -21.21 -13.43 7.22
CA VAL A 30 -20.96 -12.44 6.16
C VAL A 30 -22.30 -12.00 5.59
N PRO A 31 -22.60 -10.68 5.57
CA PRO A 31 -23.89 -10.21 5.07
C PRO A 31 -24.02 -10.47 3.56
N LEU A 32 -25.26 -10.54 3.08
CA LEU A 32 -25.49 -10.47 1.65
C LEU A 32 -25.11 -9.07 1.15
N TYR A 33 -24.33 -9.00 0.09
CA TYR A 33 -23.90 -7.74 -0.51
C TYR A 33 -23.90 -7.83 -2.04
N THR A 34 -23.94 -6.67 -2.68
CA THR A 34 -23.76 -6.51 -4.12
C THR A 34 -22.56 -5.60 -4.36
N LEU A 35 -21.66 -6.01 -5.22
CA LEU A 35 -20.51 -5.18 -5.60
C LEU A 35 -20.94 -4.17 -6.68
N PRO A 36 -20.38 -2.94 -6.64
CA PRO A 36 -20.48 -2.02 -7.76
C PRO A 36 -19.91 -2.65 -9.03
N ASP A 37 -20.63 -2.53 -10.13
CA ASP A 37 -20.19 -3.09 -11.41
C ASP A 37 -19.04 -2.26 -12.00
N LEU A 38 -17.94 -2.93 -12.34
CA LEU A 38 -16.77 -2.30 -12.94
C LEU A 38 -17.00 -1.86 -14.40
N LEU A 39 -17.92 -2.54 -15.09
CA LEU A 39 -18.13 -2.36 -16.54
C LEU A 39 -19.47 -1.68 -16.89
N THR A 40 -20.08 -1.04 -15.92
CA THR A 40 -21.22 -0.13 -16.15
C THR A 40 -20.77 1.31 -15.88
N ALA A 41 -20.89 2.17 -16.90
CA ALA A 41 -20.57 3.60 -16.79
C ALA A 41 -21.62 4.33 -15.93
N GLU A 42 -21.30 5.56 -15.49
CA GLU A 42 -22.17 6.39 -14.62
C GLU A 42 -23.58 6.60 -15.23
N ASP A 43 -23.68 6.69 -16.57
CA ASP A 43 -24.92 6.83 -17.30
C ASP A 43 -25.68 5.51 -17.53
N GLY A 44 -25.18 4.41 -16.99
CA GLY A 44 -25.74 3.06 -17.10
C GLY A 44 -25.34 2.33 -18.39
N THR A 45 -24.48 2.91 -19.25
CA THR A 45 -24.05 2.23 -20.47
C THR A 45 -22.98 1.17 -20.21
N PRO A 46 -23.00 0.02 -20.92
CA PRO A 46 -21.97 -1.00 -20.79
C PRO A 46 -20.61 -0.54 -21.32
N VAL A 47 -19.55 -0.82 -20.56
CA VAL A 47 -18.14 -0.66 -20.97
C VAL A 47 -17.67 -1.99 -21.57
N THR A 48 -17.55 -2.05 -22.89
CA THR A 48 -17.27 -3.28 -23.63
C THR A 48 -15.94 -3.30 -24.36
N THR A 49 -15.16 -2.20 -24.26
CA THR A 49 -13.88 -2.08 -24.95
C THR A 49 -12.79 -1.48 -24.04
N ALA A 50 -11.54 -1.90 -24.27
CA ALA A 50 -10.36 -1.31 -23.62
C ALA A 50 -10.29 0.23 -23.78
N ARG A 51 -10.78 0.77 -24.90
CA ARG A 51 -10.81 2.22 -25.14
C ARG A 51 -11.79 2.92 -24.20
N GLN A 52 -13.03 2.39 -24.05
CA GLN A 52 -14.02 2.95 -23.12
C GLN A 52 -13.51 2.87 -21.69
N TRP A 53 -12.91 1.72 -21.30
CA TRP A 53 -12.26 1.59 -19.99
C TRP A 53 -11.23 2.69 -19.77
N LYS A 54 -10.22 2.79 -20.64
CA LYS A 54 -9.11 3.75 -20.45
C LYS A 54 -9.56 5.21 -20.45
N LYS A 55 -10.54 5.58 -21.29
CA LYS A 55 -10.90 6.99 -21.52
C LYS A 55 -12.06 7.50 -20.68
N GLN A 56 -12.91 6.62 -20.18
CA GLN A 56 -14.14 6.97 -19.48
C GLN A 56 -14.23 6.31 -18.12
N GLN A 57 -14.28 4.99 -18.06
CA GLN A 57 -14.60 4.27 -16.83
C GLN A 57 -13.46 4.34 -15.80
N ARG A 58 -12.24 4.06 -16.21
CA ARG A 58 -11.09 4.10 -15.28
C ARG A 58 -10.87 5.49 -14.65
N PRO A 59 -10.91 6.62 -15.40
CA PRO A 59 -10.85 7.94 -14.77
C PRO A 59 -12.00 8.22 -13.81
N HIS A 60 -13.23 7.83 -14.15
CA HIS A 60 -14.39 7.97 -13.25
C HIS A 60 -14.20 7.16 -11.94
N LEU A 61 -13.83 5.89 -12.04
CA LEU A 61 -13.61 5.04 -10.87
C LEU A 61 -12.43 5.52 -10.03
N LEU A 62 -11.37 6.04 -10.66
CA LEU A 62 -10.22 6.63 -9.96
C LEU A 62 -10.64 7.88 -9.16
N GLU A 63 -11.54 8.70 -9.72
CA GLU A 63 -12.11 9.87 -9.04
C GLU A 63 -12.95 9.45 -7.83
N LEU A 64 -13.79 8.42 -7.95
CA LEU A 64 -14.56 7.88 -6.82
C LEU A 64 -13.63 7.37 -5.69
N LEU A 65 -12.57 6.63 -6.05
CA LEU A 65 -11.56 6.16 -5.10
C LEU A 65 -10.84 7.32 -4.40
N ALA A 66 -10.49 8.37 -5.14
CA ALA A 66 -9.85 9.56 -4.55
C ALA A 66 -10.81 10.32 -3.64
N THR A 67 -12.01 10.65 -4.12
CA THR A 67 -12.99 11.44 -3.36
C THR A 67 -13.48 10.76 -2.09
N HIS A 68 -13.70 9.44 -2.15
CA HIS A 68 -14.38 8.71 -1.07
C HIS A 68 -13.46 7.80 -0.24
N GLY A 69 -12.21 7.59 -0.67
CA GLY A 69 -11.30 6.64 -0.02
C GLY A 69 -9.91 7.22 0.28
N TYR A 70 -9.09 7.39 -0.75
CA TYR A 70 -7.65 7.59 -0.59
C TYR A 70 -7.22 9.05 -0.58
N GLY A 71 -8.07 9.95 -1.02
CA GLY A 71 -7.82 11.38 -1.15
C GLY A 71 -7.11 11.78 -2.44
N HIS A 72 -7.35 13.02 -2.87
CA HIS A 72 -6.73 13.59 -4.06
C HIS A 72 -5.26 13.95 -3.79
N THR A 73 -4.35 13.31 -4.50
CA THR A 73 -2.94 13.66 -4.49
C THR A 73 -2.71 14.97 -5.23
N PRO A 74 -1.99 15.96 -4.66
CA PRO A 74 -1.72 17.22 -5.34
C PRO A 74 -0.97 17.04 -6.65
N THR A 75 -1.31 17.85 -7.64
CA THR A 75 -0.62 17.91 -8.94
C THR A 75 0.57 18.87 -8.92
N GLN A 76 0.65 19.74 -7.91
CA GLN A 76 1.77 20.66 -7.70
C GLN A 76 3.06 19.86 -7.51
N LYS A 77 4.13 20.36 -8.11
CA LYS A 77 5.45 19.77 -7.95
C LYS A 77 6.14 20.33 -6.70
N THR A 78 6.86 19.48 -6.02
CA THR A 78 7.84 19.86 -4.98
C THR A 78 9.25 19.74 -5.56
N ASP A 79 10.19 20.51 -5.00
CA ASP A 79 11.59 20.31 -5.34
C ASP A 79 12.11 19.04 -4.66
N VAL A 80 12.81 18.21 -5.44
CA VAL A 80 13.39 16.97 -4.94
C VAL A 80 14.85 16.87 -5.36
N THR A 81 15.74 16.81 -4.39
CA THR A 81 17.16 16.55 -4.62
C THR A 81 17.56 15.18 -4.07
N HIS A 82 18.61 14.61 -4.65
CA HIS A 82 19.11 13.28 -4.31
C HIS A 82 20.61 13.33 -4.11
N GLU A 83 21.10 12.71 -3.03
CA GLU A 83 22.51 12.57 -2.70
C GLU A 83 22.80 11.11 -2.35
N VAL A 84 23.77 10.49 -3.04
CA VAL A 84 24.29 9.18 -2.61
C VAL A 84 25.21 9.41 -1.42
N VAL A 85 24.72 9.09 -0.23
CA VAL A 85 25.46 9.32 1.04
C VAL A 85 26.32 8.12 1.46
N TYR A 86 26.09 6.95 0.86
CA TYR A 86 26.89 5.75 1.06
C TYR A 86 26.83 4.82 -0.15
N GLU A 87 27.94 4.24 -0.54
CA GLU A 87 28.02 3.20 -1.56
C GLU A 87 29.00 2.10 -1.15
N ASN A 88 28.58 0.83 -1.30
CA ASN A 88 29.43 -0.33 -1.12
C ASN A 88 29.24 -1.31 -2.29
N LYS A 89 30.25 -1.39 -3.16
CA LYS A 89 30.25 -2.32 -4.32
C LYS A 89 30.57 -3.77 -3.97
N GLN A 90 30.92 -4.02 -2.72
CA GLN A 90 31.26 -5.37 -2.22
C GLN A 90 30.15 -5.91 -1.27
N ALA A 91 28.96 -5.35 -1.34
CA ALA A 91 27.85 -5.84 -0.53
C ALA A 91 27.51 -7.30 -0.87
N LEU A 92 27.04 -8.05 0.13
CA LEU A 92 26.69 -9.48 0.02
C LEU A 92 27.85 -10.34 -0.53
N GLY A 93 29.08 -10.03 -0.09
CA GLY A 93 30.28 -10.77 -0.56
C GLY A 93 30.63 -10.48 -2.02
N GLY A 94 30.40 -9.26 -2.50
CA GLY A 94 30.70 -8.84 -3.87
C GLY A 94 29.61 -9.12 -4.89
N ARG A 95 28.48 -9.76 -4.49
CA ARG A 95 27.37 -10.07 -5.39
C ARG A 95 26.49 -8.85 -5.72
N ALA A 96 26.51 -7.83 -4.87
CA ALA A 96 25.68 -6.63 -5.03
C ALA A 96 26.44 -5.34 -4.78
N THR A 97 25.93 -4.25 -5.36
CA THR A 97 26.19 -2.89 -4.90
C THR A 97 25.04 -2.47 -4.00
N GLN A 98 25.40 -1.96 -2.80
CA GLN A 98 24.50 -1.26 -1.90
C GLN A 98 24.68 0.23 -2.08
N GLN A 99 23.59 0.98 -2.19
CA GLN A 99 23.59 2.45 -2.13
C GLN A 99 22.61 2.92 -1.08
N GLN A 100 22.94 4.01 -0.40
CA GLN A 100 22.01 4.75 0.44
C GLN A 100 21.91 6.17 -0.08
N VAL A 101 20.68 6.57 -0.39
CA VAL A 101 20.40 7.81 -1.11
C VAL A 101 19.50 8.68 -0.25
N ARG A 102 20.02 9.86 0.13
CA ARG A 102 19.21 10.87 0.81
C ARG A 102 18.34 11.60 -0.21
N PHE A 103 17.05 11.57 0.03
CA PHE A 103 16.04 12.38 -0.64
C PHE A 103 15.78 13.61 0.22
N THR A 104 15.79 14.77 -0.40
CA THR A 104 15.40 16.02 0.24
C THR A 104 14.25 16.62 -0.56
N PHE A 105 13.07 16.64 0.04
CA PHE A 105 11.86 17.21 -0.52
C PHE A 105 11.68 18.62 0.05
N SER A 106 11.44 19.62 -0.80
CA SER A 106 11.27 21.00 -0.37
C SER A 106 10.03 21.64 -0.97
N GLY A 107 9.31 22.45 -0.18
CA GLY A 107 8.12 23.18 -0.58
C GLY A 107 7.55 23.98 0.58
N GLU A 108 6.78 25.03 0.32
CA GLU A 108 6.14 25.89 1.32
C GLU A 108 7.11 26.34 2.45
N GLY A 109 8.37 26.59 2.11
CA GLY A 109 9.42 27.00 3.05
C GLY A 109 9.88 25.91 4.02
N LYS A 110 9.52 24.65 3.77
CA LYS A 110 9.87 23.49 4.61
C LYS A 110 10.69 22.47 3.83
N THR A 111 11.32 21.58 4.57
CA THR A 111 12.12 20.48 4.03
C THR A 111 11.86 19.21 4.83
N ILE A 112 11.66 18.10 4.13
CA ILE A 112 11.52 16.75 4.67
C ILE A 112 12.62 15.89 4.05
N GLN A 113 13.29 15.08 4.86
CA GLN A 113 14.29 14.13 4.39
C GLN A 113 13.82 12.69 4.55
N ALA A 114 14.20 11.84 3.58
CA ALA A 114 14.01 10.41 3.62
C ALA A 114 15.27 9.71 3.13
N LEU A 115 15.48 8.47 3.58
CA LEU A 115 16.65 7.69 3.20
C LEU A 115 16.21 6.43 2.44
N LEU A 116 16.61 6.31 1.18
CA LEU A 116 16.41 5.14 0.35
C LEU A 116 17.62 4.20 0.49
N LEU A 117 17.36 2.93 0.79
CA LEU A 117 18.35 1.84 0.73
C LEU A 117 18.09 1.04 -0.54
N VAL A 118 19.13 0.84 -1.34
CA VAL A 118 19.07 0.11 -2.60
C VAL A 118 20.13 -0.97 -2.64
N TYR A 119 19.74 -2.16 -3.11
CA TYR A 119 20.65 -3.21 -3.53
C TYR A 119 20.36 -3.57 -4.98
N TYR A 120 21.42 -3.69 -5.78
CA TYR A 120 21.33 -4.22 -7.14
C TYR A 120 22.48 -5.16 -7.47
N PRO A 121 22.25 -6.20 -8.32
CA PRO A 121 23.28 -7.20 -8.61
C PRO A 121 24.44 -6.60 -9.39
N ASN A 122 25.69 -6.98 -9.02
CA ASN A 122 26.89 -6.61 -9.75
C ASN A 122 27.03 -7.38 -11.07
N GLU A 123 26.78 -8.71 -11.03
CA GLU A 123 26.75 -9.53 -12.23
C GLU A 123 25.36 -9.46 -12.87
N ARG A 124 25.29 -8.79 -14.03
CA ARG A 124 24.05 -8.60 -14.78
C ARG A 124 24.28 -8.52 -16.28
N LYS A 125 23.35 -9.09 -17.05
CA LYS A 125 23.30 -8.95 -18.51
C LYS A 125 22.37 -7.78 -18.88
N GLY A 126 22.82 -6.53 -18.66
CA GLY A 126 22.02 -5.35 -18.95
C GLY A 126 21.31 -4.75 -17.73
N LYS A 127 20.14 -4.14 -17.95
CA LYS A 127 19.34 -3.52 -16.91
C LYS A 127 18.47 -4.55 -16.18
N VAL A 128 18.27 -4.33 -14.88
CA VAL A 128 17.53 -5.26 -14.02
C VAL A 128 16.17 -4.69 -13.60
N PRO A 129 15.15 -5.55 -13.40
CA PRO A 129 13.88 -5.12 -12.80
C PRO A 129 14.08 -4.74 -11.33
N VAL A 130 13.18 -3.89 -10.82
CA VAL A 130 13.31 -3.29 -9.50
C VAL A 130 12.03 -3.45 -8.69
N PHE A 131 12.15 -4.00 -7.48
CA PHE A 131 11.11 -3.91 -6.45
C PHE A 131 11.26 -2.59 -5.67
N ILE A 132 10.18 -1.83 -5.57
CA ILE A 132 10.07 -0.61 -4.77
C ILE A 132 9.13 -0.91 -3.60
N CYS A 133 9.65 -0.77 -2.37
CA CYS A 133 8.94 -1.18 -1.15
C CYS A 133 9.17 -0.19 -0.02
N TYR A 134 8.24 -0.15 0.94
CA TYR A 134 8.49 0.50 2.22
C TYR A 134 8.79 -0.51 3.33
N ASN A 135 9.70 -0.13 4.24
CA ASN A 135 9.93 -0.86 5.47
C ASN A 135 9.32 -0.13 6.68
N PHE A 136 8.99 -0.90 7.73
CA PHE A 136 8.25 -0.40 8.89
C PHE A 136 9.13 0.17 10.00
N LYS A 137 10.36 -0.31 10.12
CA LYS A 137 11.22 -0.02 11.28
C LYS A 137 12.54 0.64 10.91
N GLY A 138 12.57 1.29 9.73
CA GLY A 138 13.78 1.92 9.20
C GLY A 138 14.69 0.95 8.46
N ASN A 139 15.55 1.50 7.61
CA ASN A 139 16.43 0.72 6.74
C ASN A 139 17.36 -0.22 7.51
N HIS A 140 17.85 0.21 8.67
CA HIS A 140 18.70 -0.58 9.56
C HIS A 140 18.04 -1.89 10.03
N SER A 141 16.72 -1.97 10.03
CA SER A 141 15.99 -3.15 10.45
C SER A 141 16.00 -4.28 9.40
N THR A 142 16.31 -3.97 8.14
CA THR A 142 16.22 -4.91 7.01
C THR A 142 17.43 -5.85 6.90
N SER A 143 18.53 -5.52 7.55
CA SER A 143 19.77 -6.30 7.53
C SER A 143 20.60 -6.02 8.81
N THR A 144 21.47 -6.96 9.14
CA THR A 144 22.46 -6.82 10.23
C THR A 144 23.69 -5.98 9.83
N ASP A 145 23.79 -5.52 8.57
CA ASP A 145 24.90 -4.68 8.10
C ASP A 145 24.96 -3.38 8.90
N GLU A 146 26.10 -3.19 9.59
CA GLU A 146 26.32 -2.03 10.47
C GLU A 146 26.43 -0.71 9.72
N ASN A 147 26.72 -0.75 8.41
CA ASN A 147 26.85 0.44 7.58
C ASN A 147 25.50 1.01 7.12
N ILE A 148 24.40 0.31 7.32
CA ILE A 148 23.10 0.86 7.00
C ILE A 148 22.75 1.98 7.97
N LEU A 149 22.57 3.19 7.45
CA LEU A 149 22.22 4.37 8.23
C LEU A 149 20.81 4.24 8.80
N TYR A 150 20.57 4.87 9.94
CA TYR A 150 19.22 5.03 10.45
C TYR A 150 18.43 5.99 9.55
N SER A 151 17.15 5.68 9.36
CA SER A 151 16.23 6.60 8.66
C SER A 151 16.04 7.88 9.47
N PRO A 152 15.86 9.06 8.85
CA PRO A 152 15.71 10.35 9.53
C PRO A 152 14.69 10.34 10.67
N TYR A 153 13.56 9.64 10.51
CA TYR A 153 12.57 9.48 11.57
C TYR A 153 13.14 8.79 12.81
N PHE A 154 13.91 7.72 12.63
CA PHE A 154 14.49 6.95 13.74
C PHE A 154 15.75 7.59 14.33
N GLU A 155 16.46 8.41 13.58
CA GLU A 155 17.57 9.20 14.12
C GLU A 155 17.14 10.19 15.22
N GLN A 156 15.89 10.64 15.16
CA GLN A 156 15.35 11.62 16.10
C GLN A 156 14.85 10.99 17.41
N LEU A 157 14.77 9.65 17.51
CA LEU A 157 14.30 8.99 18.72
C LEU A 157 15.26 9.26 19.89
N PRO A 158 14.73 9.74 21.03
CA PRO A 158 15.57 10.12 22.18
C PRO A 158 16.18 8.91 22.90
N ASN A 159 15.50 7.76 22.87
CA ASN A 159 15.97 6.54 23.49
C ASN A 159 16.75 5.67 22.49
N ARG A 160 18.08 5.69 22.58
CA ARG A 160 18.96 4.89 21.72
C ARG A 160 18.98 3.40 22.07
N GLN A 161 18.38 3.00 23.18
CA GLN A 161 18.19 1.59 23.59
C GLN A 161 16.82 1.02 23.18
N ASP A 162 16.02 1.79 22.44
CA ASP A 162 14.72 1.31 21.97
C ASP A 162 14.89 0.04 21.13
N PRO A 163 14.18 -1.06 21.42
CA PRO A 163 14.24 -2.29 20.64
C PRO A 163 13.96 -2.11 19.16
N ILE A 164 13.27 -1.04 18.77
CA ILE A 164 13.02 -0.72 17.35
C ILE A 164 14.32 -0.41 16.59
N LEU A 165 15.36 0.08 17.29
CA LEU A 165 16.65 0.42 16.72
C LEU A 165 17.62 -0.76 16.60
N VAL A 166 17.19 -1.98 16.96
CA VAL A 166 17.99 -3.20 16.79
C VAL A 166 18.13 -3.52 15.30
N ARG A 167 19.38 -3.57 14.83
CA ARG A 167 19.71 -3.89 13.44
C ARG A 167 19.24 -5.31 13.08
N GLY A 168 18.70 -5.45 11.87
CA GLY A 168 18.26 -6.74 11.35
C GLY A 168 17.04 -7.34 12.05
N ASN A 169 16.34 -6.61 12.94
CA ASN A 169 15.18 -7.14 13.66
C ASN A 169 13.97 -7.44 12.75
N GLN A 170 14.04 -7.06 11.47
CA GLN A 170 13.08 -7.39 10.42
C GLN A 170 13.74 -8.11 9.23
N ALA A 171 14.99 -8.56 9.34
CA ALA A 171 15.73 -9.16 8.24
C ALA A 171 15.02 -10.40 7.64
N SER A 172 14.27 -11.16 8.44
CA SER A 172 13.47 -12.31 7.97
C SER A 172 12.38 -11.94 6.94
N ARG A 173 11.96 -10.66 6.91
CA ARG A 173 10.99 -10.14 5.93
C ARG A 173 11.63 -9.67 4.63
N TRP A 174 12.95 -9.60 4.60
CA TRP A 174 13.72 -9.02 3.50
C TRP A 174 14.69 -10.04 2.94
N SER A 175 14.24 -10.87 2.00
CA SER A 175 15.07 -11.87 1.33
C SER A 175 16.05 -11.22 0.33
N ILE A 176 16.80 -10.17 0.75
CA ILE A 176 17.68 -9.39 -0.13
C ILE A 176 18.68 -10.28 -0.88
N PRO A 177 19.37 -11.24 -0.23
CA PRO A 177 20.27 -12.12 -0.96
C PRO A 177 19.61 -12.91 -2.08
N LEU A 178 18.42 -13.46 -1.85
CA LEU A 178 17.61 -14.19 -2.83
C LEU A 178 17.16 -13.28 -3.98
N ILE A 179 16.70 -12.06 -3.69
CA ILE A 179 16.28 -11.08 -4.69
C ILE A 179 17.44 -10.75 -5.64
N ILE A 180 18.65 -10.54 -5.09
CA ILE A 180 19.86 -10.26 -5.86
C ILE A 180 20.27 -11.48 -6.71
N GLU A 181 20.24 -12.68 -6.14
CA GLU A 181 20.55 -13.93 -6.85
C GLU A 181 19.61 -14.16 -8.04
N ARG A 182 18.32 -13.83 -7.88
CA ARG A 182 17.32 -13.89 -8.95
C ARG A 182 17.49 -12.76 -9.98
N GLY A 183 18.48 -11.88 -9.83
CA GLY A 183 18.81 -10.81 -10.77
C GLY A 183 17.84 -9.61 -10.71
N TYR A 184 17.23 -9.37 -9.56
CA TYR A 184 16.41 -8.20 -9.27
C TYR A 184 17.17 -7.19 -8.42
N ALA A 185 16.79 -5.93 -8.53
CA ALA A 185 17.15 -4.92 -7.55
C ALA A 185 15.99 -4.73 -6.56
N VAL A 186 16.31 -4.29 -5.33
CA VAL A 186 15.33 -3.88 -4.33
C VAL A 186 15.69 -2.50 -3.79
N ALA A 187 14.69 -1.62 -3.77
CA ALA A 187 14.77 -0.27 -3.22
C ALA A 187 13.74 -0.15 -2.09
N THR A 188 14.21 0.15 -0.88
CA THR A 188 13.34 0.29 0.28
C THR A 188 13.60 1.59 1.04
N MET A 189 12.54 2.20 1.53
CA MET A 189 12.55 3.44 2.31
C MET A 189 11.70 3.25 3.57
N CYS A 190 12.04 3.92 4.65
CA CYS A 190 11.19 3.98 5.82
C CYS A 190 9.94 4.81 5.52
N TYR A 191 8.76 4.24 5.66
CA TYR A 191 7.50 4.93 5.38
C TYR A 191 7.24 6.12 6.33
N HIS A 192 7.79 6.06 7.55
CA HIS A 192 7.71 7.16 8.50
C HIS A 192 8.45 8.42 8.03
N ASP A 193 9.47 8.29 7.17
CA ASP A 193 10.19 9.45 6.61
C ASP A 193 9.30 10.27 5.66
N ILE A 194 8.25 9.66 5.11
CA ILE A 194 7.27 10.32 4.23
C ILE A 194 6.08 10.86 5.03
N TYR A 195 5.53 10.03 5.90
CA TYR A 195 4.45 10.37 6.81
C TYR A 195 4.58 9.53 8.08
N PRO A 196 4.89 10.13 9.25
CA PRO A 196 4.94 9.42 10.53
C PRO A 196 3.58 8.79 10.86
N ASP A 197 3.56 7.47 11.07
CA ASP A 197 2.33 6.69 11.20
C ASP A 197 1.67 6.83 12.58
N HIS A 198 1.18 8.02 12.85
CA HIS A 198 0.35 8.34 14.03
C HIS A 198 -0.58 9.51 13.70
N LYS A 199 -1.64 9.66 14.50
CA LYS A 199 -2.72 10.65 14.27
C LYS A 199 -2.25 12.10 14.14
N ASP A 200 -1.11 12.45 14.72
CA ASP A 200 -0.54 13.80 14.71
C ASP A 200 0.64 13.91 13.70
N GLY A 201 0.85 12.88 12.86
CA GLY A 201 1.96 12.81 11.91
C GLY A 201 1.89 13.80 10.75
N GLU A 202 0.71 14.37 10.46
CA GLU A 202 0.50 15.34 9.37
C GLU A 202 1.53 16.47 9.41
N SER A 203 1.77 17.05 10.61
CA SER A 203 2.64 18.20 10.79
C SER A 203 4.13 17.95 10.47
N GLN A 204 4.54 16.68 10.45
CA GLN A 204 5.91 16.22 10.18
C GLN A 204 6.01 15.49 8.84
N SER A 205 4.96 15.49 8.05
CA SER A 205 4.85 14.73 6.81
C SER A 205 5.09 15.59 5.58
N VAL A 206 5.28 14.92 4.43
CA VAL A 206 5.40 15.56 3.12
C VAL A 206 4.17 16.39 2.74
N LEU A 207 3.02 16.21 3.38
CA LEU A 207 1.83 17.04 3.15
C LEU A 207 2.14 18.53 3.37
N THR A 208 3.00 18.82 4.36
CA THR A 208 3.35 20.20 4.71
C THR A 208 4.22 20.93 3.70
N LEU A 209 4.70 20.22 2.66
CA LEU A 209 5.43 20.79 1.53
C LEU A 209 4.50 21.35 0.45
N PHE A 210 3.20 21.21 0.63
CA PHE A 210 2.16 21.65 -0.30
C PHE A 210 1.28 22.73 0.35
N PRO A 211 0.59 23.57 -0.45
CA PRO A 211 -0.39 24.52 0.07
C PRO A 211 -1.44 23.85 0.95
N LYS A 212 -1.85 24.51 2.03
CA LYS A 212 -2.76 23.96 3.06
C LYS A 212 -4.11 23.48 2.49
N ASP A 213 -4.60 24.12 1.44
CA ASP A 213 -5.85 23.76 0.76
C ASP A 213 -5.79 22.43 0.02
N THR A 214 -4.60 21.87 -0.22
CA THR A 214 -4.40 20.56 -0.87
C THR A 214 -4.54 19.39 0.10
N TYR A 215 -4.47 19.63 1.42
CA TYR A 215 -4.61 18.58 2.46
C TYR A 215 -5.56 18.97 3.61
N GLY A 216 -6.31 20.07 3.43
CA GLY A 216 -7.29 20.56 4.42
C GLY A 216 -8.73 20.13 4.19
N LYS A 217 -9.09 19.63 3.01
CA LYS A 217 -10.47 19.25 2.62
C LYS A 217 -10.83 17.82 3.06
N PRO A 218 -12.12 17.46 3.10
CA PRO A 218 -12.55 16.11 3.46
C PRO A 218 -12.07 15.02 2.49
N ASP A 219 -11.85 15.35 1.22
CA ASP A 219 -11.38 14.51 0.13
C ASP A 219 -9.87 14.66 -0.16
N SER A 220 -9.15 15.36 0.70
CA SER A 220 -7.69 15.51 0.56
C SER A 220 -6.97 14.24 0.96
N TRP A 221 -5.82 14.02 0.33
CA TRP A 221 -4.92 12.93 0.66
C TRP A 221 -4.45 12.95 2.11
N GLN A 222 -4.16 11.78 2.64
CA GLN A 222 -3.65 11.56 3.98
C GLN A 222 -2.45 10.60 3.90
N ALA A 223 -2.12 9.88 4.96
CA ALA A 223 -0.94 9.03 5.03
C ALA A 223 -0.81 8.02 3.89
N LEU A 224 -1.90 7.30 3.52
CA LEU A 224 -1.87 6.36 2.39
C LEU A 224 -1.55 7.05 1.06
N GLY A 225 -2.14 8.21 0.82
CA GLY A 225 -1.84 9.03 -0.35
C GLY A 225 -0.39 9.51 -0.35
N ALA A 226 0.14 9.93 0.81
CA ALA A 226 1.53 10.37 0.96
C ALA A 226 2.52 9.22 0.68
N TRP A 227 2.27 8.03 1.21
CA TRP A 227 3.12 6.85 0.94
C TRP A 227 3.06 6.44 -0.53
N ALA A 228 1.88 6.48 -1.16
CA ALA A 228 1.74 6.23 -2.59
C ALA A 228 2.53 7.26 -3.43
N TRP A 229 2.41 8.54 -3.10
CA TRP A 229 3.18 9.62 -3.72
C TRP A 229 4.69 9.40 -3.56
N GLY A 230 5.16 9.05 -2.38
CA GLY A 230 6.57 8.78 -2.12
C GLY A 230 7.10 7.60 -2.94
N SER A 231 6.30 6.54 -3.17
CA SER A 231 6.66 5.43 -4.08
C SER A 231 6.95 5.94 -5.50
N SER A 232 6.14 6.89 -6.01
CA SER A 232 6.39 7.53 -7.30
C SER A 232 7.66 8.37 -7.29
N ARG A 233 8.01 9.01 -6.18
CA ARG A 233 9.30 9.75 -6.05
C ARG A 233 10.50 8.81 -6.08
N ILE A 234 10.38 7.62 -5.48
CA ILE A 234 11.41 6.59 -5.61
C ILE A 234 11.54 6.15 -7.08
N ALA A 235 10.42 5.93 -7.77
CA ALA A 235 10.42 5.58 -9.19
C ALA A 235 11.09 6.66 -10.06
N ASP A 236 10.89 7.96 -9.78
CA ASP A 236 11.55 9.08 -10.48
C ASP A 236 13.09 8.99 -10.41
N TRP A 237 13.63 8.55 -9.27
CA TRP A 237 15.07 8.37 -9.09
C TRP A 237 15.54 7.09 -9.79
N ILE A 238 14.81 5.97 -9.63
CA ILE A 238 15.17 4.68 -10.23
C ILE A 238 15.24 4.77 -11.75
N GLU A 239 14.33 5.48 -12.42
CA GLU A 239 14.32 5.63 -13.88
C GLU A 239 15.60 6.28 -14.45
N ARG A 240 16.32 7.04 -13.61
CA ARG A 240 17.59 7.70 -13.99
C ARG A 240 18.80 6.81 -13.78
N GLN A 241 18.63 5.64 -13.13
CA GLN A 241 19.75 4.77 -12.81
C GLN A 241 20.17 3.91 -14.04
N PRO A 242 21.46 3.85 -14.36
CA PRO A 242 21.94 3.12 -15.54
C PRO A 242 21.73 1.59 -15.42
N TRP A 243 21.62 1.07 -14.21
CA TRP A 243 21.42 -0.34 -13.92
C TRP A 243 19.94 -0.76 -13.93
N ALA A 244 18.98 0.16 -13.80
CA ALA A 244 17.57 -0.14 -13.65
C ALA A 244 16.84 -0.25 -15.00
N ASP A 245 15.98 -1.28 -15.14
CA ASP A 245 15.03 -1.36 -16.24
C ASP A 245 13.74 -0.63 -15.86
N LYS A 246 13.61 0.61 -16.33
CA LYS A 246 12.45 1.46 -16.06
C LYS A 246 11.12 0.92 -16.61
N LYS A 247 11.15 -0.10 -17.46
CA LYS A 247 9.96 -0.80 -17.97
C LYS A 247 9.58 -2.01 -17.13
N LYS A 248 10.35 -2.31 -16.07
CA LYS A 248 10.17 -3.48 -15.21
C LYS A 248 10.19 -3.08 -13.73
N LEU A 249 9.39 -2.05 -13.38
CA LEU A 249 9.23 -1.61 -12.00
C LEU A 249 8.06 -2.36 -11.36
N ALA A 250 8.30 -2.91 -10.17
CA ALA A 250 7.27 -3.51 -9.33
C ALA A 250 7.16 -2.69 -8.02
N VAL A 251 5.97 -2.24 -7.68
CA VAL A 251 5.68 -1.69 -6.35
C VAL A 251 5.09 -2.79 -5.48
N MET A 252 5.66 -3.01 -4.30
CA MET A 252 5.22 -4.04 -3.36
C MET A 252 5.01 -3.45 -1.98
N GLY A 253 3.93 -3.86 -1.33
CA GLY A 253 3.68 -3.49 0.05
C GLY A 253 3.03 -4.59 0.86
N HIS A 254 3.37 -4.62 2.15
CA HIS A 254 2.78 -5.50 3.15
C HIS A 254 1.85 -4.70 4.05
N SER A 255 0.69 -5.30 4.44
CA SER A 255 -0.21 -4.68 5.41
C SER A 255 -0.69 -3.30 4.91
N ARG A 256 -0.59 -2.24 5.74
CA ARG A 256 -0.89 -0.86 5.35
C ARG A 256 -0.10 -0.39 4.14
N GLN A 257 1.12 -0.88 3.95
CA GLN A 257 1.90 -0.56 2.76
C GLN A 257 1.42 -1.31 1.51
N GLY A 258 0.70 -2.43 1.66
CA GLY A 258 -0.03 -3.07 0.57
C GLY A 258 -1.16 -2.19 0.04
N LYS A 259 -1.90 -1.52 0.94
CA LYS A 259 -2.91 -0.51 0.58
C LYS A 259 -2.25 0.66 -0.19
N ALA A 260 -1.11 1.15 0.32
CA ALA A 260 -0.35 2.24 -0.33
C ALA A 260 0.23 1.81 -1.70
N ALA A 261 0.71 0.57 -1.83
CA ALA A 261 1.21 0.03 -3.10
C ALA A 261 0.09 -0.08 -4.15
N LEU A 262 -1.10 -0.54 -3.76
CA LEU A 262 -2.28 -0.56 -4.64
C LEU A 262 -2.66 0.85 -5.10
N TRP A 263 -2.70 1.81 -4.18
CA TRP A 263 -3.02 3.20 -4.52
C TRP A 263 -1.93 3.86 -5.39
N ALA A 264 -0.64 3.56 -5.12
CA ALA A 264 0.45 3.98 -5.99
C ALA A 264 0.30 3.41 -7.40
N GLY A 265 0.01 2.10 -7.52
CA GLY A 265 -0.24 1.44 -8.79
C GLY A 265 -1.46 1.98 -9.54
N ALA A 266 -2.51 2.40 -8.82
CA ALA A 266 -3.68 3.03 -9.42
C ALA A 266 -3.36 4.39 -10.05
N GLN A 267 -2.46 5.17 -9.45
CA GLN A 267 -2.12 6.52 -9.87
C GLN A 267 -0.91 6.61 -10.83
N ASP A 268 0.04 5.68 -10.72
CA ASP A 268 1.30 5.73 -11.47
C ASP A 268 1.48 4.48 -12.35
N GLU A 269 1.28 4.67 -13.64
CA GLU A 269 1.33 3.58 -14.63
C GLU A 269 2.75 3.06 -14.94
N ARG A 270 3.79 3.65 -14.36
CA ARG A 270 5.16 3.15 -14.47
C ARG A 270 5.36 1.83 -13.72
N PHE A 271 4.59 1.59 -12.68
CA PHE A 271 4.59 0.33 -11.95
C PHE A 271 3.93 -0.76 -12.80
N GLN A 272 4.73 -1.58 -13.46
CA GLN A 272 4.25 -2.64 -14.34
C GLN A 272 3.70 -3.84 -13.56
N VAL A 273 4.17 -4.05 -12.34
CA VAL A 273 3.63 -5.04 -11.41
C VAL A 273 3.27 -4.33 -10.10
N VAL A 274 2.07 -4.56 -9.60
CA VAL A 274 1.58 -4.04 -8.33
C VAL A 274 1.30 -5.21 -7.41
N ILE A 275 1.99 -5.26 -6.26
CA ILE A 275 1.95 -6.40 -5.34
C ILE A 275 1.40 -5.94 -3.99
N SER A 276 0.33 -6.58 -3.56
CA SER A 276 -0.32 -6.37 -2.27
C SER A 276 -0.24 -7.62 -1.43
N ASN A 277 0.41 -7.56 -0.28
CA ASN A 277 0.54 -8.67 0.66
C ASN A 277 -0.24 -8.38 1.94
N ASN A 278 -1.20 -9.22 2.27
CA ASN A 278 -2.00 -9.17 3.51
C ASN A 278 -2.51 -7.74 3.82
N SER A 279 -3.10 -7.09 2.83
CA SER A 279 -3.45 -5.67 2.96
C SER A 279 -4.82 -5.43 3.59
N GLY A 280 -5.72 -6.40 3.55
CA GLY A 280 -7.00 -6.36 4.26
C GLY A 280 -7.93 -5.22 3.88
N CYS A 281 -8.71 -4.77 4.85
CA CYS A 281 -9.69 -3.67 4.70
C CYS A 281 -9.03 -2.38 4.17
N GLY A 282 -9.63 -1.76 3.15
CA GLY A 282 -9.04 -0.60 2.46
C GLY A 282 -7.76 -0.94 1.68
N GLY A 283 -7.47 -2.22 1.50
CA GLY A 283 -6.43 -2.78 0.65
C GLY A 283 -7.05 -3.69 -0.40
N ALA A 284 -6.79 -4.99 -0.34
CA ALA A 284 -7.35 -5.95 -1.30
C ALA A 284 -8.65 -6.61 -0.83
N ALA A 285 -9.01 -6.60 0.46
CA ALA A 285 -10.18 -7.29 0.98
C ALA A 285 -11.48 -6.51 0.76
N LEU A 286 -12.51 -7.15 0.23
CA LEU A 286 -13.84 -6.57 0.03
C LEU A 286 -14.42 -6.03 1.35
N SER A 287 -14.70 -4.73 1.38
CA SER A 287 -15.22 -4.03 2.57
C SER A 287 -16.64 -4.47 2.96
N ARG A 288 -17.49 -4.78 1.96
CA ARG A 288 -18.89 -5.19 2.16
C ARG A 288 -19.05 -6.55 2.83
N ARG A 289 -17.99 -7.35 2.89
CA ARG A 289 -18.00 -8.61 3.63
C ARG A 289 -18.06 -8.42 5.14
N GLU A 290 -17.64 -7.26 5.63
CA GLU A 290 -17.58 -6.96 7.08
C GLU A 290 -16.92 -8.10 7.89
N PHE A 291 -15.92 -8.77 7.30
CA PHE A 291 -15.14 -9.85 7.90
C PHE A 291 -13.78 -9.31 8.39
N GLY A 292 -13.29 -9.74 9.54
CA GLY A 292 -12.05 -9.27 10.12
C GLY A 292 -12.07 -7.76 10.43
N GLU A 293 -11.16 -7.00 9.84
CA GLU A 293 -11.12 -5.54 9.98
C GLU A 293 -12.21 -4.88 9.12
N THR A 294 -12.98 -3.97 9.71
CA THR A 294 -14.06 -3.26 9.00
C THR A 294 -13.70 -1.80 8.73
N VAL A 295 -14.44 -1.15 7.82
CA VAL A 295 -14.29 0.30 7.55
C VAL A 295 -14.47 1.13 8.81
N ALA A 296 -15.41 0.78 9.70
CA ALA A 296 -15.57 1.45 10.99
C ALA A 296 -14.32 1.28 11.88
N LYS A 297 -13.79 0.07 11.94
CA LYS A 297 -12.64 -0.26 12.79
C LYS A 297 -11.37 0.42 12.32
N ILE A 298 -11.05 0.35 11.03
CA ILE A 298 -9.82 0.93 10.49
C ILE A 298 -9.81 2.46 10.64
N ASN A 299 -10.93 3.14 10.39
CA ASN A 299 -11.03 4.60 10.57
C ASN A 299 -10.92 5.02 12.03
N SER A 300 -11.45 4.23 12.97
CA SER A 300 -11.32 4.53 14.40
C SER A 300 -9.90 4.30 14.93
N SER A 301 -9.21 3.26 14.41
CA SER A 301 -7.85 2.91 14.83
C SER A 301 -6.78 3.78 14.17
N PHE A 302 -6.99 4.17 12.92
CA PHE A 302 -6.04 4.89 12.09
C PHE A 302 -6.71 6.06 11.33
N PRO A 303 -7.21 7.08 12.04
CA PRO A 303 -7.98 8.17 11.43
C PRO A 303 -7.18 9.03 10.44
N HIS A 304 -5.86 8.86 10.38
CA HIS A 304 -4.92 9.57 9.52
C HIS A 304 -4.56 8.81 8.23
N TRP A 305 -5.12 7.60 7.99
CA TRP A 305 -4.72 6.83 6.80
C TRP A 305 -5.46 7.24 5.53
N PHE A 306 -6.78 7.32 5.59
CA PHE A 306 -7.66 7.61 4.46
C PHE A 306 -8.11 9.08 4.46
N CYS A 307 -8.69 9.54 3.36
CA CYS A 307 -9.37 10.83 3.37
C CYS A 307 -10.54 10.82 4.38
N ARG A 308 -10.92 12.01 4.86
CA ARG A 308 -11.96 12.11 5.91
C ARG A 308 -13.34 11.63 5.46
N ASN A 309 -13.63 11.69 4.15
CA ASN A 309 -14.89 11.15 3.61
C ASN A 309 -15.04 9.66 3.88
N PHE A 310 -13.94 8.88 3.86
CA PHE A 310 -14.00 7.43 4.09
C PHE A 310 -14.55 7.06 5.47
N ALA A 311 -14.29 7.86 6.48
CA ALA A 311 -14.81 7.63 7.83
C ALA A 311 -16.35 7.64 7.89
N GLY A 312 -17.01 8.38 6.98
CA GLY A 312 -18.46 8.43 6.87
C GLY A 312 -19.12 7.10 6.49
N TYR A 313 -18.35 6.16 5.93
CA TYR A 313 -18.88 4.86 5.48
C TYR A 313 -18.79 3.75 6.55
N GLY A 314 -18.22 4.03 7.72
CA GLY A 314 -18.04 3.03 8.77
C GLY A 314 -19.30 2.31 9.26
N LYS A 315 -20.48 2.94 9.15
CA LYS A 315 -21.79 2.34 9.45
C LYS A 315 -22.67 2.14 8.22
N ARG A 316 -22.18 2.45 7.05
CA ARG A 316 -22.92 2.51 5.79
C ARG A 316 -22.04 1.98 4.63
N VAL A 317 -21.35 0.86 4.87
CA VAL A 317 -20.38 0.32 3.89
C VAL A 317 -21.01 0.06 2.52
N ASN A 318 -22.31 -0.26 2.48
CA ASN A 318 -23.04 -0.46 1.23
C ASN A 318 -23.29 0.82 0.44
N ASP A 319 -23.20 2.00 1.07
CA ASP A 319 -23.30 3.30 0.40
C ASP A 319 -21.97 3.75 -0.22
N LEU A 320 -20.87 3.04 0.05
CA LEU A 320 -19.58 3.34 -0.56
C LEU A 320 -19.68 3.13 -2.10
N PRO A 321 -19.33 4.13 -2.93
CA PRO A 321 -19.55 4.04 -4.38
C PRO A 321 -18.59 3.06 -5.09
N PHE A 322 -17.66 2.46 -4.36
CA PHE A 322 -16.74 1.41 -4.82
C PHE A 322 -16.62 0.28 -3.78
N ASP A 323 -15.93 -0.78 -4.13
CA ASP A 323 -15.31 -1.71 -3.18
C ASP A 323 -13.90 -2.04 -3.66
N GLN A 324 -13.14 -2.87 -2.94
CA GLN A 324 -11.71 -3.03 -3.16
C GLN A 324 -11.35 -3.64 -4.53
N HIS A 325 -12.23 -4.45 -5.13
CA HIS A 325 -12.06 -4.89 -6.53
C HIS A 325 -11.95 -3.70 -7.51
N THR A 326 -12.57 -2.57 -7.22
CA THR A 326 -12.43 -1.33 -8.00
C THR A 326 -11.00 -0.81 -7.94
N LEU A 327 -10.39 -0.76 -6.74
CA LEU A 327 -8.99 -0.35 -6.59
C LEU A 327 -8.05 -1.31 -7.34
N LEU A 328 -8.29 -2.61 -7.21
CA LEU A 328 -7.49 -3.63 -7.88
C LEU A 328 -7.59 -3.53 -9.41
N ALA A 329 -8.78 -3.25 -9.94
CA ALA A 329 -9.01 -3.06 -11.38
C ALA A 329 -8.28 -1.84 -11.97
N MET A 330 -7.91 -0.84 -11.15
CA MET A 330 -7.12 0.31 -11.62
C MET A 330 -5.73 -0.08 -12.12
N VAL A 331 -5.25 -1.27 -11.77
CA VAL A 331 -3.95 -1.77 -12.24
C VAL A 331 -3.99 -2.17 -13.72
N ALA A 332 -5.12 -2.67 -14.21
CA ALA A 332 -5.26 -3.12 -15.61
C ALA A 332 -4.91 -2.01 -16.64
N PRO A 333 -4.20 -2.33 -17.74
CA PRO A 333 -3.77 -3.65 -18.19
C PRO A 333 -2.37 -4.11 -17.67
N ARG A 334 -1.86 -3.49 -16.63
CA ARG A 334 -0.61 -3.90 -15.98
C ARG A 334 -0.89 -5.10 -15.07
N HIS A 335 0.12 -5.66 -14.46
CA HIS A 335 -0.01 -6.92 -13.73
C HIS A 335 -0.25 -6.69 -12.24
N LEU A 336 -1.25 -7.37 -11.70
CA LEU A 336 -1.63 -7.35 -10.28
C LEU A 336 -1.24 -8.66 -9.61
N TYR A 337 -0.69 -8.58 -8.40
CA TYR A 337 -0.47 -9.75 -7.56
C TYR A 337 -0.98 -9.50 -6.13
N VAL A 338 -1.81 -10.40 -5.62
CA VAL A 338 -2.30 -10.35 -4.25
C VAL A 338 -1.85 -11.59 -3.49
N ALA A 339 -1.41 -11.41 -2.26
CA ALA A 339 -0.92 -12.48 -1.40
C ALA A 339 -1.60 -12.43 -0.04
N SER A 340 -2.05 -13.59 0.41
CA SER A 340 -2.75 -13.76 1.69
C SER A 340 -2.12 -14.87 2.54
N ALA A 341 -2.28 -14.76 3.86
CA ALA A 341 -1.85 -15.78 4.82
C ALA A 341 -3.03 -16.40 5.57
N GLU A 342 -3.00 -17.72 5.75
CA GLU A 342 -4.09 -18.50 6.33
C GLU A 342 -4.53 -18.04 7.73
N GLN A 343 -3.57 -17.72 8.58
CA GLN A 343 -3.83 -17.33 9.95
C GLN A 343 -4.10 -15.83 10.12
N ASP A 344 -4.06 -15.06 9.04
CA ASP A 344 -4.33 -13.63 9.06
C ASP A 344 -5.81 -13.32 8.77
N GLN A 345 -6.69 -13.87 9.59
CA GLN A 345 -8.14 -13.69 9.44
C GLN A 345 -8.57 -12.21 9.60
N TRP A 346 -7.73 -11.40 10.25
CA TRP A 346 -7.96 -9.96 10.34
C TRP A 346 -7.94 -9.27 8.98
N ALA A 347 -7.10 -9.73 8.05
CA ALA A 347 -7.00 -9.22 6.69
C ALA A 347 -8.06 -9.79 5.73
N ASP A 348 -8.92 -10.73 6.17
CA ASP A 348 -9.91 -11.40 5.32
C ASP A 348 -9.28 -12.02 4.03
N PRO A 349 -8.50 -13.10 4.14
CA PRO A 349 -7.87 -13.73 2.97
C PRO A 349 -8.84 -14.10 1.87
N ARG A 350 -10.06 -14.52 2.23
CA ARG A 350 -11.10 -14.84 1.25
C ARG A 350 -11.62 -13.59 0.54
N GLY A 351 -11.79 -12.49 1.27
CA GLY A 351 -12.16 -11.19 0.69
C GLY A 351 -11.09 -10.64 -0.24
N GLU A 352 -9.80 -10.82 0.09
CA GLU A 352 -8.68 -10.46 -0.80
C GLU A 352 -8.71 -11.30 -2.09
N PHE A 353 -8.95 -12.62 -1.98
CA PHE A 353 -9.09 -13.50 -3.13
C PHE A 353 -10.28 -13.11 -4.01
N MET A 354 -11.46 -12.94 -3.42
CA MET A 354 -12.67 -12.59 -4.17
C MET A 354 -12.51 -11.27 -4.92
N ALA A 355 -11.98 -10.23 -4.27
CA ALA A 355 -11.72 -8.95 -4.94
C ALA A 355 -10.72 -9.10 -6.11
N THR A 356 -9.74 -9.98 -5.96
CA THR A 356 -8.76 -10.26 -7.03
C THR A 356 -9.38 -11.03 -8.19
N TYR A 357 -10.34 -11.92 -7.91
CA TYR A 357 -11.08 -12.62 -8.97
C TYR A 357 -11.99 -11.67 -9.76
N GLU A 358 -12.68 -10.76 -9.08
CA GLU A 358 -13.64 -9.83 -9.68
C GLU A 358 -13.01 -8.82 -10.67
N VAL A 359 -11.69 -8.71 -10.76
CA VAL A 359 -11.05 -7.84 -11.78
C VAL A 359 -10.98 -8.50 -13.15
N GLY A 360 -11.23 -9.82 -13.25
CA GLY A 360 -11.12 -10.61 -14.49
C GLY A 360 -11.77 -9.95 -15.71
N PRO A 361 -13.07 -9.55 -15.64
CA PRO A 361 -13.74 -8.91 -16.76
C PRO A 361 -13.04 -7.64 -17.30
N VAL A 362 -12.33 -6.89 -16.46
CA VAL A 362 -11.56 -5.73 -16.90
C VAL A 362 -10.32 -6.16 -17.67
N TYR A 363 -9.62 -7.20 -17.22
CA TYR A 363 -8.45 -7.75 -17.94
C TYR A 363 -8.85 -8.33 -19.31
N GLU A 364 -10.01 -9.00 -19.38
CA GLU A 364 -10.57 -9.54 -20.65
C GLU A 364 -10.78 -8.45 -21.72
N LEU A 365 -11.12 -7.20 -21.35
CA LEU A 365 -11.21 -6.09 -22.30
C LEU A 365 -9.88 -5.84 -23.04
N PHE A 366 -8.76 -6.27 -22.48
CA PHE A 366 -7.41 -6.13 -23.04
C PHE A 366 -6.90 -7.41 -23.68
N GLY A 367 -7.70 -8.48 -23.74
CA GLY A 367 -7.27 -9.80 -24.18
C GLY A 367 -6.32 -10.49 -23.19
N MET A 368 -6.39 -10.09 -21.92
CA MET A 368 -5.58 -10.62 -20.83
C MET A 368 -6.45 -11.51 -19.92
N GLU A 369 -5.80 -12.36 -19.11
CA GLU A 369 -6.48 -13.33 -18.27
C GLU A 369 -6.50 -12.89 -16.80
N GLY A 370 -7.70 -12.82 -16.19
CA GLY A 370 -7.90 -12.74 -14.75
C GLY A 370 -7.55 -14.06 -14.04
N LEU A 371 -7.86 -14.19 -12.74
CA LEU A 371 -7.68 -15.47 -12.04
C LEU A 371 -8.53 -16.57 -12.69
N PRO A 372 -7.98 -17.80 -12.86
CA PRO A 372 -8.63 -18.84 -13.67
C PRO A 372 -9.82 -19.53 -13.00
N SER A 373 -10.08 -19.27 -11.72
CA SER A 373 -11.11 -19.94 -10.94
C SER A 373 -11.70 -19.02 -9.88
N PRO A 374 -13.04 -19.05 -9.66
CA PRO A 374 -13.69 -18.37 -8.54
C PRO A 374 -13.48 -19.11 -7.20
N ILE A 375 -12.86 -20.29 -7.24
CA ILE A 375 -12.57 -21.09 -6.05
C ILE A 375 -11.19 -20.71 -5.52
N MET A 376 -11.15 -20.25 -4.27
CA MET A 376 -9.90 -19.91 -3.58
C MET A 376 -8.94 -21.12 -3.60
N PRO A 377 -7.68 -20.93 -3.97
CA PRO A 377 -6.72 -22.02 -4.05
C PRO A 377 -6.39 -22.62 -2.68
N ASP A 378 -5.96 -23.86 -2.67
CA ASP A 378 -5.34 -24.46 -1.49
C ASP A 378 -4.04 -23.73 -1.10
N ILE A 379 -3.62 -23.90 0.15
CA ILE A 379 -2.38 -23.36 0.69
C ILE A 379 -1.21 -23.80 -0.20
N HIS A 380 -0.35 -22.85 -0.56
CA HIS A 380 0.81 -23.02 -1.41
C HIS A 380 0.50 -23.49 -2.84
N ARG A 381 -0.72 -23.21 -3.34
CA ARG A 381 -1.09 -23.44 -4.74
C ARG A 381 -1.34 -22.08 -5.43
N PRO A 382 -0.29 -21.39 -5.89
CA PRO A 382 -0.46 -20.08 -6.50
C PRO A 382 -1.18 -20.15 -7.84
N MET A 383 -1.99 -19.14 -8.12
CA MET A 383 -2.58 -18.86 -9.43
C MET A 383 -1.78 -17.72 -10.07
N MET A 384 -1.33 -17.87 -11.30
CA MET A 384 -0.51 -16.90 -12.01
C MET A 384 -0.89 -16.85 -13.47
N THR A 385 -1.75 -15.93 -13.84
CA THR A 385 -2.09 -15.53 -15.22
C THR A 385 -1.45 -14.16 -15.51
N ASP A 386 -2.20 -13.17 -15.99
CA ASP A 386 -1.83 -11.75 -15.97
C ASP A 386 -2.14 -11.11 -14.62
N VAL A 387 -2.99 -11.79 -13.83
CA VAL A 387 -3.28 -11.52 -12.43
C VAL A 387 -2.76 -12.68 -11.59
N GLY A 388 -2.08 -12.38 -10.49
CA GLY A 388 -1.54 -13.40 -9.58
C GLY A 388 -2.22 -13.40 -8.21
N TYR A 389 -2.33 -14.59 -7.63
CA TYR A 389 -2.76 -14.76 -6.25
C TYR A 389 -2.06 -15.96 -5.62
N HIS A 390 -1.64 -15.81 -4.36
CA HIS A 390 -1.29 -16.97 -3.56
C HIS A 390 -1.88 -16.89 -2.14
N TYR A 391 -2.10 -18.07 -1.58
CA TYR A 391 -2.52 -18.28 -0.21
C TYR A 391 -1.50 -19.18 0.48
N ARG A 392 -0.79 -18.65 1.48
CA ARG A 392 0.24 -19.40 2.20
C ARG A 392 -0.16 -19.74 3.62
N ALA A 393 0.47 -20.77 4.19
CA ALA A 393 0.40 -21.03 5.63
C ALA A 393 1.03 -19.88 6.44
N GLY A 394 0.60 -19.74 7.69
CA GLY A 394 1.20 -18.84 8.68
C GLY A 394 0.46 -17.52 8.87
N LYS A 395 1.11 -16.63 9.62
CA LYS A 395 0.54 -15.40 10.15
C LYS A 395 0.74 -14.19 9.23
N HIS A 396 0.26 -13.03 9.68
CA HIS A 396 0.47 -11.71 9.09
C HIS A 396 1.96 -11.38 9.01
N ASP A 397 2.58 -11.65 7.87
CA ASP A 397 4.02 -11.47 7.66
C ASP A 397 4.37 -11.38 6.16
N VAL A 398 5.65 -11.11 5.87
CA VAL A 398 6.30 -11.35 4.58
C VAL A 398 7.38 -12.40 4.80
N THR A 399 7.39 -13.43 3.99
CA THR A 399 8.31 -14.56 4.10
C THR A 399 9.12 -14.75 2.81
N GLU A 400 10.12 -15.60 2.85
CA GLU A 400 10.89 -15.97 1.66
C GLU A 400 9.99 -16.59 0.59
N TYR A 401 9.00 -17.42 0.98
CA TYR A 401 7.99 -17.96 0.06
C TYR A 401 7.24 -16.85 -0.71
N ASP A 402 6.85 -15.75 -0.03
CA ASP A 402 6.20 -14.63 -0.69
C ASP A 402 7.13 -14.03 -1.77
N TRP A 403 8.40 -13.77 -1.42
CA TRP A 403 9.39 -13.24 -2.36
C TRP A 403 9.65 -14.13 -3.55
N GLU A 404 9.75 -15.46 -3.35
CA GLU A 404 9.85 -16.42 -4.45
C GLU A 404 8.67 -16.30 -5.41
N ARG A 405 7.44 -16.27 -4.88
CA ARG A 405 6.22 -16.15 -5.71
C ARG A 405 6.13 -14.82 -6.44
N TYR A 406 6.53 -13.71 -5.80
CA TYR A 406 6.59 -12.43 -6.50
C TYR A 406 7.58 -12.44 -7.66
N MET A 407 8.75 -13.02 -7.47
CA MET A 407 9.76 -13.12 -8.52
C MET A 407 9.33 -14.09 -9.63
N ASP A 408 8.70 -15.21 -9.30
CA ASP A 408 8.17 -16.16 -10.30
C ASP A 408 7.11 -15.48 -11.19
N PHE A 409 6.22 -14.71 -10.58
CA PHE A 409 5.22 -13.93 -11.31
C PHE A 409 5.88 -12.84 -12.17
N CYS A 410 6.82 -12.10 -11.62
CA CYS A 410 7.56 -11.08 -12.34
C CYS A 410 8.38 -11.67 -13.49
N ASP A 411 9.01 -12.82 -13.32
CA ASP A 411 9.74 -13.51 -14.41
C ASP A 411 8.80 -13.88 -15.56
N LYS A 412 7.60 -14.42 -15.23
CA LYS A 412 6.57 -14.72 -16.22
C LYS A 412 6.17 -13.48 -17.03
N VAL A 413 5.75 -12.40 -16.35
CA VAL A 413 5.17 -11.23 -17.02
C VAL A 413 6.23 -10.32 -17.66
N PHE A 414 7.47 -10.39 -17.22
CA PHE A 414 8.60 -9.68 -17.84
C PHE A 414 9.32 -10.49 -18.92
N GLY A 415 8.92 -11.73 -19.15
CA GLY A 415 9.53 -12.62 -20.15
C GLY A 415 11.00 -12.95 -19.82
N ARG A 416 11.27 -13.40 -18.60
CA ARG A 416 12.61 -13.74 -18.10
C ARG A 416 12.80 -15.24 -17.92
#